data_f7273a8d3030d5cf833eadaf5d1bf85d
#
_entry.id   f7273a8d3030d5cf833eadaf5d1bf85d
#
_cell.length_a   1.000
_cell.length_b   1.000
_cell.length_c   1.000
_cell.angle_alpha   90.00
_cell.angle_beta   90.00
_cell.angle_gamma   90.00
#
_symmetry.space_group_name_H-M   'P 1'
#
loop_
_entity.id
_entity.type
_entity.pdbx_description
1 polymer ?
#
loop_
_entity_poly.entity_id
_entity_poly.type
_entity_poly.pdbx_seq_one_letter_code
_entity_poly.pdbx_strand_id
1 'polypeptide(L)'
;MKAAFAYLVAGIALLAPAAALAHHSFAAEYDTKKPVTLKGTVTNVEWTNPHARFYLDVKDESGNVNHWNLELASPNVLVRQGWSRHTLKVGDQVTVEGAQAKDGSQMANARTVTLADGKKVFAFSPSDAPAQ
;
A
#
# COMPACT_ATOMS: atom_id res chain seq x y z
N MET A 1 -44.49 2.03 -30.74
CA MET A 1 -43.82 0.86 -30.14
C MET A 1 -42.35 0.71 -30.52
N LYS A 2 -41.85 1.38 -31.55
CA LYS A 2 -40.42 1.27 -31.95
C LYS A 2 -39.45 2.17 -31.18
N ALA A 3 -39.95 3.19 -30.47
CA ALA A 3 -39.09 4.13 -29.69
C ALA A 3 -38.76 3.63 -28.27
N ALA A 4 -39.61 2.80 -27.65
CA ALA A 4 -39.40 2.33 -26.28
C ALA A 4 -38.27 1.26 -26.16
N PHE A 5 -38.00 0.54 -27.26
CA PHE A 5 -36.97 -0.50 -27.28
C PHE A 5 -35.56 0.09 -27.41
N ALA A 6 -35.42 1.28 -28.02
CA ALA A 6 -34.12 1.95 -28.17
C ALA A 6 -33.59 2.53 -26.87
N TYR A 7 -34.46 2.91 -25.94
CA TYR A 7 -34.03 3.44 -24.62
C TYR A 7 -33.60 2.37 -23.62
N LEU A 8 -34.08 1.14 -23.80
CA LEU A 8 -33.71 0.03 -22.89
C LEU A 8 -32.28 -0.49 -23.18
N VAL A 9 -31.84 -0.40 -24.47
CA VAL A 9 -30.49 -0.84 -24.86
C VAL A 9 -29.43 0.22 -24.51
N ALA A 10 -29.80 1.50 -24.54
CA ALA A 10 -28.87 2.59 -24.18
C ALA A 10 -28.58 2.65 -22.67
N GLY A 11 -29.48 2.15 -21.80
CA GLY A 11 -29.29 2.17 -20.34
C GLY A 11 -28.35 1.07 -19.79
N ILE A 12 -28.10 0.02 -20.56
CA ILE A 12 -27.26 -1.11 -20.11
C ILE A 12 -25.77 -0.88 -20.43
N ALA A 13 -25.46 0.02 -21.36
CA ALA A 13 -24.07 0.29 -21.73
C ALA A 13 -23.26 1.16 -20.73
N LEU A 14 -23.90 1.69 -19.69
CA LEU A 14 -23.26 2.58 -18.69
C LEU A 14 -22.85 1.90 -17.39
N LEU A 15 -23.04 0.59 -17.26
CA LEU A 15 -22.59 -0.22 -16.12
C LEU A 15 -21.30 -0.97 -16.47
N ALA A 16 -20.33 -0.28 -17.06
CA ALA A 16 -18.98 -0.84 -17.14
C ALA A 16 -18.38 -0.86 -15.72
N PRO A 17 -17.88 -2.01 -15.25
CA PRO A 17 -17.45 -2.13 -13.86
C PRO A 17 -16.21 -1.26 -13.63
N ALA A 18 -16.32 -0.30 -12.74
CA ALA A 18 -15.20 0.48 -12.20
C ALA A 18 -14.16 -0.41 -11.45
N ALA A 19 -14.47 -1.69 -11.27
CA ALA A 19 -13.61 -2.66 -10.61
C ALA A 19 -12.33 -3.02 -11.39
N ALA A 20 -12.29 -2.82 -12.71
CA ALA A 20 -11.11 -3.15 -13.53
C ALA A 20 -9.93 -2.20 -13.31
N LEU A 21 -10.15 -0.98 -12.78
CA LEU A 21 -9.09 0.00 -12.52
C LEU A 21 -8.32 -0.24 -11.22
N ALA A 22 -8.91 -0.98 -10.26
CA ALA A 22 -8.28 -1.21 -8.97
C ALA A 22 -7.18 -2.29 -9.00
N HIS A 23 -7.22 -3.24 -9.93
CA HIS A 23 -6.25 -4.33 -10.04
C HIS A 23 -4.92 -3.95 -10.71
N HIS A 24 -4.88 -2.82 -11.41
CA HIS A 24 -3.66 -2.36 -12.11
C HIS A 24 -2.81 -1.38 -11.29
N SER A 25 -3.24 -0.95 -10.12
CA SER A 25 -2.58 0.15 -9.40
C SER A 25 -1.22 -0.25 -8.82
N PHE A 26 -1.06 -1.44 -8.25
CA PHE A 26 0.22 -1.87 -7.68
C PHE A 26 1.32 -1.96 -8.75
N ALA A 27 1.12 -2.76 -9.80
CA ALA A 27 2.10 -2.96 -10.86
C ALA A 27 2.36 -1.67 -11.68
N ALA A 28 1.42 -0.71 -11.69
CA ALA A 28 1.62 0.58 -12.31
C ALA A 28 2.50 1.51 -11.46
N GLU A 29 2.43 1.41 -10.14
CA GLU A 29 3.02 2.36 -9.20
C GLU A 29 4.34 1.86 -8.60
N TYR A 30 4.45 0.55 -8.29
CA TYR A 30 5.61 -0.04 -7.62
C TYR A 30 6.39 -1.00 -8.50
N ASP A 31 7.70 -1.07 -8.27
CA ASP A 31 8.63 -1.93 -9.01
C ASP A 31 9.16 -3.06 -8.12
N THR A 32 8.67 -4.29 -8.34
CA THR A 32 9.14 -5.46 -7.60
C THR A 32 10.61 -5.79 -7.82
N LYS A 33 11.23 -5.25 -8.87
CA LYS A 33 12.67 -5.38 -9.16
C LYS A 33 13.52 -4.32 -8.43
N LYS A 34 12.87 -3.41 -7.71
CA LYS A 34 13.52 -2.42 -6.83
C LYS A 34 13.15 -2.68 -5.37
N PRO A 35 13.65 -3.78 -4.76
CA PRO A 35 13.41 -4.03 -3.36
C PRO A 35 14.10 -2.96 -2.51
N VAL A 36 13.45 -2.56 -1.43
CA VAL A 36 13.99 -1.66 -0.42
C VAL A 36 13.92 -2.29 0.95
N THR A 37 14.94 -2.02 1.77
CA THR A 37 14.95 -2.30 3.20
C THR A 37 15.22 -0.99 3.92
N LEU A 38 14.24 -0.51 4.67
CA LEU A 38 14.26 0.79 5.31
C LEU A 38 14.21 0.61 6.83
N LYS A 39 15.15 1.19 7.54
CA LYS A 39 15.17 1.22 8.99
C LYS A 39 15.02 2.66 9.49
N GLY A 40 14.02 2.91 10.31
CA GLY A 40 13.76 4.29 10.73
C GLY A 40 12.71 4.40 11.82
N THR A 41 12.28 5.64 12.04
CA THR A 41 11.32 6.02 13.07
C THR A 41 9.97 6.38 12.42
N VAL A 42 8.89 5.80 12.93
CA VAL A 42 7.52 6.12 12.49
C VAL A 42 7.17 7.55 12.92
N THR A 43 6.75 8.37 11.96
CA THR A 43 6.38 9.77 12.18
C THR A 43 4.89 10.04 12.06
N ASN A 44 4.16 9.21 11.31
CA ASN A 44 2.70 9.29 11.18
C ASN A 44 2.12 7.93 10.79
N VAL A 45 0.86 7.68 11.13
CA VAL A 45 0.10 6.49 10.73
C VAL A 45 -1.29 6.91 10.27
N GLU A 46 -1.66 6.52 9.05
CA GLU A 46 -2.97 6.75 8.46
C GLU A 46 -3.71 5.42 8.31
N TRP A 47 -4.69 5.18 9.18
CA TRP A 47 -5.50 3.96 9.18
C TRP A 47 -6.79 4.18 8.40
N THR A 48 -6.69 4.26 7.06
CA THR A 48 -7.78 4.66 6.16
C THR A 48 -7.92 3.71 4.96
N ASN A 49 -9.11 3.69 4.34
CA ASN A 49 -9.35 3.05 3.06
C ASN A 49 -8.98 4.00 1.90
N PRO A 50 -8.60 3.49 0.72
CA PRO A 50 -8.51 2.07 0.34
C PRO A 50 -7.27 1.36 0.90
N HIS A 51 -6.21 2.08 1.25
CA HIS A 51 -4.96 1.57 1.79
C HIS A 51 -4.54 2.36 3.03
N ALA A 52 -4.15 1.64 4.08
CA ALA A 52 -3.46 2.27 5.19
C ALA A 52 -2.06 2.71 4.75
N ARG A 53 -1.50 3.70 5.43
CA ARG A 53 -0.15 4.22 5.19
C ARG A 53 0.54 4.54 6.50
N PHE A 54 1.85 4.57 6.46
CA PHE A 54 2.63 5.19 7.52
C PHE A 54 3.86 5.89 6.93
N TYR A 55 4.40 6.80 7.70
CA TYR A 55 5.54 7.62 7.30
C TYR A 55 6.73 7.29 8.18
N LEU A 56 7.91 7.24 7.57
CA LEU A 56 9.12 6.78 8.20
C LEU A 56 10.25 7.76 7.94
N ASP A 57 10.91 8.22 8.99
CA ASP A 57 12.17 8.96 8.91
C ASP A 57 13.33 7.98 8.91
N VAL A 58 14.06 7.95 7.79
CA VAL A 58 15.22 7.07 7.59
C VAL A 58 16.48 7.93 7.45
N LYS A 59 17.47 7.68 8.31
CA LYS A 59 18.78 8.31 8.18
C LYS A 59 19.63 7.55 7.16
N ASP A 60 20.22 8.30 6.23
CA ASP A 60 21.23 7.75 5.34
C ASP A 60 22.62 7.68 6.02
N GLU A 61 23.61 7.13 5.31
CA GLU A 61 24.98 6.99 5.82
C GLU A 61 25.64 8.34 6.13
N SER A 62 25.19 9.42 5.49
CA SER A 62 25.68 10.80 5.73
C SER A 62 24.96 11.49 6.88
N GLY A 63 23.93 10.85 7.48
CA GLY A 63 23.13 11.39 8.56
C GLY A 63 21.96 12.26 8.11
N ASN A 64 21.71 12.40 6.79
CA ASN A 64 20.55 13.09 6.28
C ASN A 64 19.29 12.25 6.54
N VAL A 65 18.18 12.94 6.86
CA VAL A 65 16.89 12.30 7.08
C VAL A 65 16.11 12.30 5.77
N ASN A 66 15.70 11.11 5.34
CA ASN A 66 14.82 10.89 4.20
C ASN A 66 13.44 10.51 4.69
N HIS A 67 12.42 11.21 4.21
CA HIS A 67 11.01 10.99 4.60
C HIS A 67 10.37 10.03 3.61
N TRP A 68 10.02 8.83 4.08
CA TRP A 68 9.40 7.78 3.28
C TRP A 68 7.90 7.67 3.55
N ASN A 69 7.13 7.47 2.49
CA ASN A 69 5.71 7.15 2.53
C ASN A 69 5.53 5.66 2.20
N LEU A 70 5.04 4.89 3.15
CA LEU A 70 4.89 3.45 3.05
C LEU A 70 3.42 3.09 2.92
N GLU A 71 3.04 2.50 1.78
CA GLU A 71 1.71 1.97 1.56
C GLU A 71 1.57 0.57 2.12
N LEU A 72 0.49 0.34 2.84
CA LEU A 72 0.09 -0.95 3.39
C LEU A 72 -1.13 -1.48 2.62
N ALA A 73 -1.59 -2.68 2.98
CA ALA A 73 -2.89 -3.19 2.57
C ALA A 73 -4.05 -2.34 3.15
N SER A 74 -5.27 -2.63 2.75
CA SER A 74 -6.45 -2.02 3.37
C SER A 74 -6.56 -2.40 4.85
N PRO A 75 -7.18 -1.56 5.70
CA PRO A 75 -7.38 -1.88 7.12
C PRO A 75 -8.02 -3.25 7.36
N ASN A 76 -9.01 -3.65 6.56
CA ASN A 76 -9.65 -4.96 6.70
C ASN A 76 -8.71 -6.14 6.41
N VAL A 77 -7.83 -6.00 5.42
CA VAL A 77 -6.80 -7.02 5.13
C VAL A 77 -5.78 -7.08 6.27
N LEU A 78 -5.32 -5.94 6.74
CA LEU A 78 -4.35 -5.85 7.84
C LEU A 78 -4.88 -6.49 9.13
N VAL A 79 -6.15 -6.23 9.48
CA VAL A 79 -6.79 -6.86 10.67
C VAL A 79 -6.78 -8.38 10.55
N ARG A 80 -7.08 -8.94 9.38
CA ARG A 80 -6.99 -10.40 9.16
C ARG A 80 -5.55 -10.93 9.24
N GLN A 81 -4.55 -10.09 9.04
CA GLN A 81 -3.13 -10.41 9.18
C GLN A 81 -2.59 -10.15 10.60
N GLY A 82 -3.46 -9.83 11.54
CA GLY A 82 -3.11 -9.61 12.95
C GLY A 82 -2.77 -8.18 13.33
N TRP A 83 -3.00 -7.20 12.44
CA TRP A 83 -2.82 -5.79 12.75
C TRP A 83 -4.02 -5.20 13.47
N SER A 84 -3.76 -4.13 14.21
CA SER A 84 -4.75 -3.15 14.64
C SER A 84 -4.26 -1.75 14.28
N ARG A 85 -5.13 -0.75 14.43
CA ARG A 85 -4.73 0.67 14.27
C ARG A 85 -3.62 1.12 15.22
N HIS A 86 -3.33 0.31 16.26
CA HIS A 86 -2.31 0.58 17.28
C HIS A 86 -1.06 -0.27 17.11
N THR A 87 -0.95 -1.08 16.07
CA THR A 87 0.22 -1.93 15.80
C THR A 87 1.47 -1.08 15.58
N LEU A 88 1.35 0.04 14.87
CA LEU A 88 2.39 1.07 14.75
C LEU A 88 1.97 2.33 15.49
N LYS A 89 2.95 2.95 16.15
CA LYS A 89 2.79 4.24 16.84
C LYS A 89 3.89 5.19 16.41
N VAL A 90 3.59 6.47 16.42
CA VAL A 90 4.60 7.53 16.24
C VAL A 90 5.72 7.33 17.26
N GLY A 91 6.96 7.35 16.81
CA GLY A 91 8.15 7.10 17.60
C GLY A 91 8.67 5.66 17.56
N ASP A 92 7.91 4.71 17.04
CA ASP A 92 8.36 3.32 16.91
C ASP A 92 9.55 3.21 15.95
N GLN A 93 10.56 2.42 16.35
CA GLN A 93 11.67 2.03 15.50
C GLN A 93 11.30 0.75 14.78
N VAL A 94 11.31 0.77 13.44
CA VAL A 94 10.90 -0.38 12.63
C VAL A 94 11.86 -0.60 11.46
N THR A 95 11.84 -1.83 10.94
CA THR A 95 12.48 -2.18 9.67
C THR A 95 11.41 -2.61 8.69
N VAL A 96 11.38 -1.99 7.51
CA VAL A 96 10.40 -2.24 6.46
C VAL A 96 11.09 -2.86 5.26
N GLU A 97 10.53 -3.95 4.76
CA GLU A 97 10.92 -4.55 3.48
C GLU A 97 9.77 -4.37 2.48
N GLY A 98 10.08 -3.92 1.27
CA GLY A 98 9.04 -3.66 0.28
C GLY A 98 9.59 -3.38 -1.11
N ALA A 99 8.76 -2.79 -1.96
CA ALA A 99 9.08 -2.41 -3.33
C ALA A 99 8.97 -0.90 -3.51
N GLN A 100 10.01 -0.27 -4.06
CA GLN A 100 10.02 1.18 -4.30
C GLN A 100 9.08 1.57 -5.44
N ALA A 101 8.59 2.80 -5.40
CA ALA A 101 7.85 3.40 -6.50
C ALA A 101 8.70 3.44 -7.78
N LYS A 102 8.05 3.20 -8.92
CA LYS A 102 8.70 3.17 -10.24
C LYS A 102 9.34 4.49 -10.63
N ASP A 103 8.76 5.61 -10.19
CA ASP A 103 9.27 6.96 -10.46
C ASP A 103 10.52 7.31 -9.65
N GLY A 104 10.98 6.41 -8.75
CA GLY A 104 12.16 6.61 -7.92
C GLY A 104 11.93 7.51 -6.71
N SER A 105 10.70 7.95 -6.46
CA SER A 105 10.36 8.72 -5.26
C SER A 105 10.59 7.93 -3.98
N GLN A 106 10.62 8.63 -2.83
CA GLN A 106 10.70 8.04 -1.49
C GLN A 106 9.33 7.51 -1.05
N MET A 107 8.79 6.61 -1.86
CA MET A 107 7.55 5.91 -1.65
C MET A 107 7.76 4.42 -1.91
N ALA A 108 7.20 3.57 -1.08
CA ALA A 108 7.27 2.12 -1.27
C ALA A 108 5.98 1.44 -0.80
N ASN A 109 5.69 0.30 -1.41
CA ASN A 109 4.68 -0.61 -0.89
C ASN A 109 5.36 -1.53 0.13
N ALA A 110 4.92 -1.49 1.37
CA ALA A 110 5.46 -2.32 2.44
C ALA A 110 4.94 -3.75 2.32
N ARG A 111 5.85 -4.71 2.33
CA ARG A 111 5.54 -6.14 2.32
C ARG A 111 5.57 -6.73 3.72
N THR A 112 6.60 -6.40 4.47
CA THR A 112 6.76 -6.79 5.87
C THR A 112 7.25 -5.61 6.69
N VAL A 113 6.84 -5.56 7.95
CA VAL A 113 7.32 -4.62 8.94
C VAL A 113 7.83 -5.41 10.14
N THR A 114 9.09 -5.20 10.52
CA THR A 114 9.66 -5.77 11.74
C THR A 114 9.62 -4.71 12.83
N LEU A 115 8.90 -5.00 13.90
CA LEU A 115 8.73 -4.11 15.05
C LEU A 115 10.01 -4.11 15.92
N ALA A 116 10.08 -3.17 16.88
CA ALA A 116 11.25 -3.01 17.77
C ALA A 116 11.52 -4.27 18.62
N ASP A 117 10.49 -5.05 18.97
CA ASP A 117 10.61 -6.31 19.71
C ASP A 117 11.04 -7.51 18.81
N GLY A 118 11.28 -7.27 17.51
CA GLY A 118 11.66 -8.29 16.53
C GLY A 118 10.48 -9.02 15.89
N LYS A 119 9.24 -8.76 16.30
CA LYS A 119 8.06 -9.35 15.68
C LYS A 119 7.91 -8.84 14.25
N LYS A 120 7.83 -9.77 13.30
CA LYS A 120 7.58 -9.47 11.89
C LYS A 120 6.08 -9.60 11.59
N VAL A 121 5.51 -8.57 10.98
CA VAL A 121 4.10 -8.52 10.55
C VAL A 121 4.03 -8.32 9.04
N PHE A 122 3.10 -9.02 8.39
CA PHE A 122 2.86 -8.89 6.95
C PHE A 122 1.93 -7.71 6.68
N ALA A 123 2.22 -6.94 5.63
CA ALA A 123 1.58 -5.65 5.38
C ALA A 123 0.98 -5.52 3.97
N PHE A 124 1.15 -6.51 3.12
CA PHE A 124 0.70 -6.47 1.72
C PHE A 124 -0.65 -7.16 1.51
N SER A 125 -1.39 -6.72 0.49
CA SER A 125 -2.56 -7.46 0.01
C SER A 125 -2.14 -8.69 -0.78
N PRO A 126 -2.82 -9.85 -0.64
CA PRO A 126 -2.59 -11.01 -1.51
C PRO A 126 -2.73 -10.71 -3.01
N SER A 127 -3.57 -9.72 -3.36
CA SER A 127 -3.72 -9.23 -4.75
C SER A 127 -2.51 -8.47 -5.27
N ASP A 128 -1.63 -8.00 -4.38
CA ASP A 128 -0.42 -7.22 -4.70
C ASP A 128 0.83 -8.12 -4.78
N ALA A 129 0.66 -9.43 -4.56
CA ALA A 129 1.74 -10.38 -4.73
C ALA A 129 2.14 -10.46 -6.22
N PRO A 130 3.44 -10.49 -6.53
CA PRO A 130 3.88 -10.70 -7.90
C PRO A 130 3.34 -12.03 -8.43
N ALA A 131 2.86 -12.03 -9.67
CA ALA A 131 2.50 -13.27 -10.36
C ALA A 131 3.72 -14.19 -10.37
N GLN A 132 3.50 -15.42 -9.91
CA GLN A 132 4.53 -16.47 -9.92
C GLN A 132 4.74 -16.98 -11.33
#